data_2cb820f3917cac12f085def5771fd9e2
#
_entry.id   2cb820f3917cac12f085def5771fd9e2
#
_cell.length_a   1.000
_cell.length_b   1.000
_cell.length_c   1.000
_cell.angle_alpha   90.00
_cell.angle_beta   90.00
_cell.angle_gamma   90.00
#
_symmetry.space_group_name_H-M   'P 1'
#
loop_
_entity.id
_entity.type
_entity.pdbx_description
1 polymer ?
#
loop_
_entity_poly.entity_id
_entity_poly.type
_entity_poly.pdbx_seq_one_letter_code
_entity_poly.pdbx_strand_id
1 'polypeptide(L)'
;RGERIVAQNDGWLAVVPYWAVWPFETLVLCKSHAQRLPDLDSAARDQLAELLKQLTTRYDNLFETSFPYSMGWHGAPTGNALTHDHPHWRLHAHFYPPLLRSATVRKFMVGYEMLGGAQRDLTPEQAAARLRDLPDVHYKDR
;
A
#
# COMPACT_ATOMS: atom_id res chain seq x y z
N ARG A 1 -1.15 -18.71 2.24
CA ARG A 1 -0.05 -18.14 3.01
C ARG A 1 -0.26 -16.64 3.08
N GLY A 2 -0.70 -16.04 4.17
CA GLY A 2 -0.99 -14.61 4.29
C GLY A 2 0.21 -13.77 4.74
N GLU A 3 1.44 -14.21 4.54
CA GLU A 3 2.66 -13.61 5.10
C GLU A 3 2.89 -12.15 4.71
N ARG A 4 2.36 -11.73 3.56
CA ARG A 4 2.50 -10.37 3.03
C ARG A 4 1.28 -9.48 3.24
N ILE A 5 0.23 -10.00 3.86
CA ILE A 5 -0.97 -9.22 4.17
C ILE A 5 -0.63 -8.26 5.31
N VAL A 6 -0.91 -6.98 5.08
CA VAL A 6 -0.80 -5.91 6.08
C VAL A 6 -2.13 -5.70 6.77
N ALA A 7 -3.20 -5.53 5.98
CA ALA A 7 -4.56 -5.33 6.46
C ALA A 7 -5.56 -5.87 5.42
N GLN A 8 -6.76 -6.24 5.87
CA GLN A 8 -7.84 -6.61 4.96
C GLN A 8 -9.20 -6.49 5.64
N ASN A 9 -10.22 -6.28 4.84
CA ASN A 9 -11.63 -6.45 5.18
C ASN A 9 -12.34 -7.22 4.06
N ASP A 10 -13.67 -7.23 4.04
CA ASP A 10 -14.42 -8.02 3.06
C ASP A 10 -14.20 -7.56 1.63
N GLY A 11 -14.10 -6.26 1.39
CA GLY A 11 -13.96 -5.67 0.05
C GLY A 11 -12.52 -5.41 -0.39
N TRP A 12 -11.57 -5.33 0.51
CA TRP A 12 -10.23 -4.83 0.21
C TRP A 12 -9.10 -5.62 0.88
N LEU A 13 -7.92 -5.54 0.26
CA LEU A 13 -6.70 -6.20 0.71
C LEU A 13 -5.52 -5.23 0.56
N ALA A 14 -4.77 -5.01 1.62
CA ALA A 14 -3.48 -4.32 1.59
C ALA A 14 -2.35 -5.32 1.80
N VAL A 15 -1.39 -5.35 0.88
CA VAL A 15 -0.25 -6.29 0.90
C VAL A 15 1.06 -5.56 0.64
N VAL A 16 2.17 -6.10 1.12
CA VAL A 16 3.49 -5.77 0.58
C VAL A 16 3.69 -6.65 -0.67
N PRO A 17 3.75 -6.05 -1.88
CA PRO A 17 3.82 -6.84 -3.11
C PRO A 17 5.14 -7.60 -3.23
N TYR A 18 5.14 -8.66 -4.03
CA TYR A 18 6.33 -9.50 -4.23
C TYR A 18 7.51 -8.72 -4.81
N TRP A 19 7.20 -7.76 -5.66
CA TRP A 19 8.16 -6.91 -6.35
C TRP A 19 8.47 -5.60 -5.62
N ALA A 20 8.00 -5.42 -4.37
CA ALA A 20 8.24 -4.19 -3.61
C ALA A 20 9.73 -3.84 -3.60
N VAL A 21 10.06 -2.63 -4.02
CA VAL A 21 11.41 -2.06 -4.00
C VAL A 21 11.63 -1.28 -2.70
N TRP A 22 10.61 -0.51 -2.28
CA TRP A 22 10.63 0.24 -1.03
C TRP A 22 10.26 -0.66 0.14
N PRO A 23 10.93 -0.56 1.30
CA PRO A 23 10.73 -1.47 2.44
C PRO A 23 9.28 -1.60 2.90
N PHE A 24 8.53 -0.50 2.87
CA PHE A 24 7.13 -0.45 3.32
C PHE A 24 6.17 -0.10 2.18
N GLU A 25 6.59 -0.35 0.95
CA GLU A 25 5.70 -0.26 -0.21
C GLU A 25 4.49 -1.17 -0.01
N THR A 26 3.29 -0.64 -0.22
CA THR A 26 2.08 -1.45 -0.17
C THR A 26 1.22 -1.29 -1.41
N LEU A 27 0.49 -2.33 -1.71
CA LEU A 27 -0.49 -2.41 -2.77
C LEU A 27 -1.86 -2.63 -2.12
N VAL A 28 -2.80 -1.74 -2.40
CA VAL A 28 -4.21 -1.87 -2.01
C VAL A 28 -5.00 -2.39 -3.21
N LEU A 29 -5.67 -3.52 -3.03
CA LEU A 29 -6.40 -4.24 -4.07
C LEU A 29 -7.88 -4.32 -3.73
N CYS A 30 -8.74 -4.01 -4.71
CA CYS A 30 -10.16 -4.32 -4.64
C CYS A 30 -10.39 -5.82 -4.83
N LYS A 31 -11.11 -6.47 -3.91
CA LYS A 31 -11.46 -7.90 -4.00
C LYS A 31 -12.58 -8.16 -5.01
N SER A 32 -13.45 -7.17 -5.25
CA SER A 32 -14.51 -7.26 -6.25
C SER A 32 -13.99 -7.04 -7.67
N HIS A 33 -14.89 -7.17 -8.66
CA HIS A 33 -14.57 -6.92 -10.06
C HIS A 33 -14.57 -5.43 -10.46
N ALA A 34 -14.62 -4.49 -9.49
CA ALA A 34 -14.52 -3.07 -9.79
C ALA A 34 -13.23 -2.77 -10.56
N GLN A 35 -13.35 -2.10 -11.67
CA GLN A 35 -12.24 -1.73 -12.54
C GLN A 35 -11.82 -0.26 -12.37
N ARG A 36 -12.75 0.59 -11.88
CA ARG A 36 -12.55 2.03 -11.72
C ARG A 36 -13.20 2.52 -10.43
N LEU A 37 -12.78 3.67 -9.93
CA LEU A 37 -13.37 4.28 -8.74
C LEU A 37 -14.89 4.52 -8.83
N PRO A 38 -15.45 4.95 -9.99
CA PRO A 38 -16.90 5.09 -10.14
C PRO A 38 -17.67 3.78 -10.02
N ASP A 39 -17.05 2.63 -10.26
CA ASP A 39 -17.70 1.32 -10.19
C ASP A 39 -17.99 0.86 -8.76
N LEU A 40 -17.40 1.56 -7.77
CA LEU A 40 -17.58 1.23 -6.35
C LEU A 40 -18.96 1.67 -5.86
N ASP A 41 -19.68 0.77 -5.25
CA ASP A 41 -20.89 1.10 -4.47
C ASP A 41 -20.52 1.76 -3.11
N SER A 42 -21.52 2.18 -2.34
CA SER A 42 -21.28 2.84 -1.05
C SER A 42 -20.59 1.92 -0.05
N ALA A 43 -20.98 0.65 0.01
CA ALA A 43 -20.39 -0.31 0.95
C ALA A 43 -18.89 -0.54 0.65
N ALA A 44 -18.53 -0.67 -0.63
CA ALA A 44 -17.13 -0.81 -1.04
C ALA A 44 -16.30 0.45 -0.74
N ARG A 45 -16.91 1.64 -0.84
CA ARG A 45 -16.25 2.91 -0.48
C ARG A 45 -16.03 3.04 1.02
N ASP A 46 -17.01 2.65 1.84
CA ASP A 46 -16.90 2.67 3.30
C ASP A 46 -15.82 1.70 3.77
N GLN A 47 -15.79 0.49 3.22
CA GLN A 47 -14.75 -0.50 3.48
C GLN A 47 -13.36 -0.03 3.03
N LEU A 48 -13.28 0.70 1.90
CA LEU A 48 -12.04 1.32 1.47
C LEU A 48 -11.56 2.37 2.46
N ALA A 49 -12.45 3.24 2.92
CA ALA A 49 -12.12 4.29 3.89
C ALA A 49 -11.60 3.68 5.20
N GLU A 50 -12.22 2.61 5.69
CA GLU A 50 -11.77 1.85 6.85
C GLU A 50 -10.36 1.29 6.66
N LEU A 51 -10.11 0.59 5.54
CA LEU A 51 -8.80 0.01 5.24
C LEU A 51 -7.72 1.08 5.11
N LEU A 52 -8.02 2.20 4.44
CA LEU A 52 -7.08 3.31 4.28
C LEU A 52 -6.75 3.97 5.63
N LYS A 53 -7.74 4.18 6.49
CA LYS A 53 -7.53 4.68 7.85
C LYS A 53 -6.59 3.75 8.62
N GLN A 54 -6.85 2.45 8.59
CA GLN A 54 -6.01 1.45 9.26
C GLN A 54 -4.57 1.47 8.70
N LEU A 55 -4.39 1.45 7.39
CA LEU A 55 -3.07 1.46 6.75
C LEU A 55 -2.27 2.72 7.07
N THR A 56 -2.88 3.89 6.96
CA THR A 56 -2.19 5.16 7.23
C THR A 56 -1.88 5.35 8.71
N THR A 57 -2.75 4.89 9.61
CA THR A 57 -2.48 4.84 11.05
C THR A 57 -1.25 3.97 11.34
N ARG A 58 -1.16 2.79 10.73
CA ARG A 58 0.01 1.91 10.88
C ARG A 58 1.28 2.52 10.31
N TYR A 59 1.20 3.24 9.20
CA TYR A 59 2.34 3.99 8.69
C TYR A 59 2.84 5.03 9.69
N ASP A 60 1.96 5.84 10.25
CA ASP A 60 2.33 6.84 11.25
C ASP A 60 2.89 6.19 12.54
N ASN A 61 2.32 5.07 12.96
CA ASN A 61 2.77 4.31 14.12
C ASN A 61 4.14 3.64 13.92
N LEU A 62 4.57 3.40 12.67
CA LEU A 62 5.80 2.67 12.38
C LEU A 62 7.04 3.34 12.97
N PHE A 63 7.08 4.66 12.95
CA PHE A 63 8.16 5.47 13.51
C PHE A 63 7.65 6.60 14.41
N GLU A 64 6.39 6.53 14.88
CA GLU A 64 5.72 7.52 15.71
C GLU A 64 5.88 8.95 15.15
N THR A 65 5.65 9.08 13.86
CA THR A 65 5.73 10.35 13.12
C THR A 65 4.73 10.35 11.97
N SER A 66 4.37 11.54 11.50
CA SER A 66 3.63 11.65 10.24
C SER A 66 4.47 11.05 9.11
N PHE A 67 4.04 9.89 8.63
CA PHE A 67 4.80 9.07 7.68
C PHE A 67 4.49 9.51 6.25
N PRO A 68 5.44 10.15 5.55
CA PRO A 68 5.20 10.60 4.18
C PRO A 68 5.05 9.42 3.23
N TYR A 69 4.18 9.55 2.26
CA TYR A 69 4.05 8.61 1.14
C TYR A 69 3.60 9.32 -0.13
N SER A 70 3.97 8.76 -1.28
CA SER A 70 3.32 9.02 -2.55
C SER A 70 2.38 7.88 -2.87
N MET A 71 1.22 8.17 -3.45
CA MET A 71 0.28 7.12 -3.82
C MET A 71 -0.41 7.44 -5.15
N GLY A 72 -0.89 6.42 -5.81
CA GLY A 72 -1.66 6.55 -7.04
C GLY A 72 -2.67 5.42 -7.20
N TRP A 73 -3.85 5.77 -7.71
CA TRP A 73 -4.87 4.82 -8.13
C TRP A 73 -4.66 4.41 -9.58
N HIS A 74 -4.83 3.12 -9.83
CA HIS A 74 -4.78 2.53 -11.15
C HIS A 74 -6.14 1.87 -11.45
N GLY A 75 -6.84 2.46 -12.42
CA GLY A 75 -8.06 1.88 -13.01
C GLY A 75 -7.75 1.15 -14.30
N ALA A 76 -8.75 0.47 -14.86
CA ALA A 76 -8.65 -0.16 -16.17
C ALA A 76 -8.31 0.87 -17.26
N PRO A 77 -7.68 0.43 -18.37
CA PRO A 77 -7.30 1.30 -19.47
C PRO A 77 -8.45 2.18 -19.97
N THR A 78 -8.11 3.35 -20.50
CA THR A 78 -9.03 4.38 -21.01
C THR A 78 -8.77 4.69 -22.48
N GLY A 79 -9.48 5.68 -23.03
CA GLY A 79 -9.34 6.06 -24.43
C GLY A 79 -9.80 4.96 -25.39
N ASN A 80 -9.03 4.64 -26.40
CA ASN A 80 -9.38 3.62 -27.40
C ASN A 80 -9.54 2.22 -26.79
N ALA A 81 -8.94 1.96 -25.65
CA ALA A 81 -9.07 0.68 -24.96
C ALA A 81 -10.41 0.50 -24.23
N LEU A 82 -11.24 1.55 -24.09
CA LEU A 82 -12.59 1.45 -23.53
C LEU A 82 -13.52 0.53 -24.34
N THR A 83 -13.21 0.29 -25.61
CA THR A 83 -14.00 -0.60 -26.49
C THR A 83 -13.76 -2.09 -26.20
N HIS A 84 -12.79 -2.41 -25.34
CA HIS A 84 -12.41 -3.78 -25.02
C HIS A 84 -12.79 -4.09 -23.58
N ASP A 85 -13.27 -5.31 -23.33
CA ASP A 85 -13.45 -5.81 -21.98
C ASP A 85 -12.08 -6.17 -21.37
N HIS A 86 -11.88 -5.78 -20.11
CA HIS A 86 -10.66 -6.03 -19.34
C HIS A 86 -10.96 -6.88 -18.09
N PRO A 87 -11.44 -8.12 -18.21
CA PRO A 87 -11.92 -8.91 -17.08
C PRO A 87 -10.83 -9.25 -16.04
N HIS A 88 -9.58 -9.20 -16.46
CA HIS A 88 -8.42 -9.42 -15.59
C HIS A 88 -8.02 -8.19 -14.77
N TRP A 89 -8.56 -7.00 -15.09
CA TRP A 89 -8.20 -5.76 -14.42
C TRP A 89 -8.94 -5.60 -13.09
N ARG A 90 -8.20 -5.15 -12.08
CA ARG A 90 -8.73 -4.80 -10.77
C ARG A 90 -8.32 -3.39 -10.41
N LEU A 91 -9.25 -2.62 -9.86
CA LEU A 91 -8.91 -1.33 -9.24
C LEU A 91 -7.92 -1.56 -8.11
N HIS A 92 -6.80 -0.84 -8.15
CA HIS A 92 -5.76 -0.94 -7.14
C HIS A 92 -5.05 0.39 -6.93
N ALA A 93 -4.37 0.51 -5.80
CA ALA A 93 -3.52 1.66 -5.50
C ALA A 93 -2.15 1.21 -5.00
N HIS A 94 -1.12 1.94 -5.42
CA HIS A 94 0.23 1.79 -4.90
C HIS A 94 0.53 2.88 -3.88
N PHE A 95 1.20 2.50 -2.80
CA PHE A 95 1.76 3.41 -1.80
C PHE A 95 3.26 3.25 -1.75
N TYR A 96 3.98 4.36 -1.90
CA TYR A 96 5.43 4.43 -1.94
C TYR A 96 5.95 5.33 -0.82
N PRO A 97 6.16 4.81 0.40
CA PRO A 97 6.73 5.58 1.48
C PRO A 97 8.25 5.69 1.31
N PRO A 98 8.82 6.92 1.36
CA PRO A 98 10.25 7.12 1.14
C PRO A 98 11.13 6.83 2.38
N LEU A 99 10.54 6.73 3.57
CA LEU A 99 11.30 6.45 4.78
C LEU A 99 11.64 4.96 4.88
N LEU A 100 12.93 4.67 4.94
CA LEU A 100 13.43 3.30 4.87
C LEU A 100 13.70 2.69 6.25
N ARG A 101 14.15 3.47 7.24
CA ARG A 101 14.66 2.94 8.51
C ARG A 101 14.17 3.68 9.75
N SER A 102 14.07 5.00 9.72
CA SER A 102 13.66 5.81 10.86
C SER A 102 13.17 7.19 10.44
N ALA A 103 12.48 7.87 11.36
CA ALA A 103 12.07 9.27 11.16
C ALA A 103 13.24 10.26 11.24
N THR A 104 14.29 9.93 11.99
CA THR A 104 15.42 10.84 12.28
C THR A 104 16.58 10.68 11.30
N VAL A 105 16.83 9.46 10.82
CA VAL A 105 17.86 9.19 9.82
C VAL A 105 17.19 8.99 8.47
N ARG A 106 17.10 10.07 7.70
CA ARG A 106 16.56 10.03 6.35
C ARG A 106 17.59 9.38 5.42
N LYS A 107 17.33 8.14 5.03
CA LYS A 107 18.07 7.48 3.97
C LYS A 107 17.27 7.57 2.69
N PHE A 108 17.85 8.18 1.67
CA PHE A 108 17.25 8.27 0.35
C PHE A 108 17.80 7.19 -0.58
N MET A 109 17.04 6.83 -1.62
CA MET A 109 17.59 6.11 -2.74
C MET A 109 18.52 7.04 -3.52
N VAL A 110 19.78 6.65 -3.63
CA VAL A 110 20.83 7.43 -4.29
C VAL A 110 21.56 6.56 -5.34
N GLY A 111 22.73 6.97 -5.76
CA GLY A 111 23.42 6.41 -6.90
C GLY A 111 23.52 4.89 -6.95
N TYR A 112 23.86 4.22 -5.85
CA TYR A 112 23.97 2.76 -5.83
C TYR A 112 22.62 2.08 -6.10
N GLU A 113 21.60 2.48 -5.38
CA GLU A 113 20.26 1.90 -5.52
C GLU A 113 19.63 2.20 -6.89
N MET A 114 19.94 3.36 -7.48
CA MET A 114 19.45 3.76 -8.79
C MET A 114 20.17 3.06 -9.96
N LEU A 115 21.46 2.77 -9.81
CA LEU A 115 22.32 2.24 -10.87
C LEU A 115 22.64 0.76 -10.70
N GLY A 116 22.72 0.26 -9.48
CA GLY A 116 23.11 -1.11 -9.19
C GLY A 116 21.99 -2.02 -8.71
N GLY A 117 21.14 -1.54 -7.85
CA GLY A 117 20.02 -2.31 -7.29
C GLY A 117 19.60 -1.85 -5.90
N ALA A 118 18.33 -2.03 -5.59
CA ALA A 118 17.77 -1.63 -4.31
C ALA A 118 18.41 -2.43 -3.17
N GLN A 119 19.01 -1.72 -2.21
CA GLN A 119 19.40 -2.32 -0.95
C GLN A 119 18.17 -2.59 -0.10
N ARG A 120 17.96 -3.85 0.25
CA ARG A 120 16.85 -4.28 1.09
C ARG A 120 17.37 -4.70 2.45
N ASP A 121 17.06 -3.92 3.47
CA ASP A 121 17.35 -4.30 4.86
C ASP A 121 16.25 -5.19 5.46
N LEU A 122 15.08 -5.23 4.80
CA LEU A 122 13.91 -6.00 5.21
C LEU A 122 13.39 -6.82 4.02
N THR A 123 12.97 -8.05 4.29
CA THR A 123 12.18 -8.79 3.31
C THR A 123 10.75 -8.25 3.24
N PRO A 124 10.01 -8.46 2.12
CA PRO A 124 8.60 -8.10 2.04
C PRO A 124 7.75 -8.71 3.17
N GLU A 125 8.07 -9.93 3.60
CA GLU A 125 7.39 -10.62 4.69
C GLU A 125 7.64 -9.94 6.05
N GLN A 126 8.88 -9.56 6.32
CA GLN A 126 9.25 -8.81 7.53
C GLN A 126 8.60 -7.43 7.57
N ALA A 127 8.58 -6.72 6.43
CA ALA A 127 7.90 -5.42 6.32
C ALA A 127 6.40 -5.55 6.56
N ALA A 128 5.76 -6.55 5.96
CA ALA A 128 4.33 -6.82 6.16
C ALA A 128 4.01 -7.20 7.62
N ALA A 129 4.82 -8.08 8.22
CA ALA A 129 4.68 -8.45 9.62
C ALA A 129 4.79 -7.23 10.53
N ARG A 130 5.82 -6.42 10.32
CA ARG A 130 6.04 -5.20 11.11
C ARG A 130 4.87 -4.22 11.02
N LEU A 131 4.31 -4.00 9.82
CA LEU A 131 3.13 -3.15 9.65
C LEU A 131 1.88 -3.77 10.27
N ARG A 132 1.67 -5.08 10.11
CA ARG A 132 0.50 -5.80 10.63
C ARG A 132 0.44 -5.80 12.14
N ASP A 133 1.59 -5.91 12.80
CA ASP A 133 1.71 -6.01 14.25
C ASP A 133 1.56 -4.64 14.97
N LEU A 134 1.50 -3.54 14.21
CA LEU A 134 1.26 -2.21 14.76
C LEU A 134 -0.21 -2.03 15.16
N PRO A 135 -0.46 -1.27 16.25
CA PRO A 135 -1.83 -0.99 16.69
C PRO A 135 -2.60 -0.13 15.68
N ASP A 136 -3.92 -0.30 15.66
CA ASP A 136 -4.85 0.50 14.86
C ASP A 136 -5.26 1.83 15.55
N VAL A 137 -4.77 2.07 16.79
CA VAL A 137 -4.89 3.37 17.48
C VAL A 137 -3.65 4.20 17.15
N HIS A 138 -3.87 5.43 16.72
CA HIS A 138 -2.79 6.32 16.34
C HIS A 138 -1.88 6.64 17.52
N TYR A 139 -0.56 6.79 17.29
CA TYR A 139 0.44 6.98 18.36
C TYR A 139 0.19 8.24 19.21
N LYS A 140 -0.50 9.26 18.67
CA LYS A 140 -0.87 10.48 19.40
C LYS A 140 -2.08 10.30 20.32
N ASP A 141 -2.84 9.22 20.13
CA ASP A 141 -4.07 8.94 20.87
C ASP A 141 -3.88 7.82 21.91
N ARG A 142 -2.62 7.45 22.17
CA ARG A 142 -2.20 6.43 23.15
C ARG A 142 -1.58 7.06 24.38
#